data_397661cd5b2adcc58b6f90728b7b53fd
#
_entry.id   397661cd5b2adcc58b6f90728b7b53fd
#
_cell.length_a   1.000
_cell.length_b   1.000
_cell.length_c   1.000
_cell.angle_alpha   90.00
_cell.angle_beta   90.00
_cell.angle_gamma   90.00
#
_symmetry.space_group_name_H-M   'P 1'
#
loop_
_entity.id
_entity.type
_entity.pdbx_description
1 polymer ?
#
loop_
_entity_poly.entity_id
_entity_poly.type
_entity_poly.pdbx_seq_one_letter_code
_entity_poly.pdbx_strand_id
1 'polypeptide(L)'
;MGVPSGTAGQAASARLVLVLAVGIAVRVALIPITRGQDFEVWDLASTATLQGIDIYAHHPAYPGGPYAYLPLFLYLELPFQWLAEHTGISFTVLGKVPVLAGDIACALVLAAELRDRTGNNRAVVLGTSLFFLNPLVLYNGAFYGRFDTVAVALLLFAVRLLRRRKRSAGLWYGLAVAAKTFPVFVLPGIVREARGRRIWLAITLTGVLLVVSAPYLSSWRAMMSDIVVYDAVKAPGALSWQTLFIGSTSIEKVRLVGYVLLALYLIGAVLLARALDLDVYILATLVLFLVCSKVLLEQYLVWPMPWLVLVLWTAPRIRAATIAFFGAVTVVGMVANPHIQPWGRSPALIVAGFAVLCVIYLVVLVVDGRRRDSALAPEPNGAQAK
;
A
#
# COMPACT_ATOMS: atom_id res chain seq x y z
N MET A 1 -38.41 10.58 24.59
CA MET A 1 -38.25 11.60 23.53
C MET A 1 -36.99 11.27 22.73
N GLY A 2 -37.17 10.66 21.57
CA GLY A 2 -36.04 10.29 20.69
C GLY A 2 -35.56 11.53 19.93
N VAL A 3 -34.24 11.84 20.05
CA VAL A 3 -33.60 12.84 19.22
C VAL A 3 -33.71 12.36 17.76
N PRO A 4 -34.13 13.19 16.81
CA PRO A 4 -34.34 12.77 15.44
C PRO A 4 -32.97 12.31 14.87
N SER A 5 -32.89 11.05 14.47
CA SER A 5 -31.68 10.38 13.91
C SER A 5 -31.09 11.07 12.66
N GLY A 6 -31.82 12.02 12.09
CA GLY A 6 -31.39 12.80 10.93
C GLY A 6 -30.28 13.81 11.21
N THR A 7 -30.32 14.51 12.33
CA THR A 7 -29.38 15.61 12.63
C THR A 7 -27.95 15.13 12.93
N ALA A 8 -27.82 14.02 13.64
CA ALA A 8 -26.52 13.42 13.95
C ALA A 8 -25.82 12.85 12.71
N GLY A 9 -26.57 12.28 11.77
CA GLY A 9 -26.07 11.79 10.48
C GLY A 9 -25.60 12.93 9.57
N GLN A 10 -26.36 14.01 9.49
CA GLN A 10 -26.02 15.20 8.71
C GLN A 10 -24.75 15.87 9.25
N ALA A 11 -24.63 16.04 10.57
CA ALA A 11 -23.44 16.60 11.19
C ALA A 11 -22.18 15.76 10.93
N ALA A 12 -22.28 14.43 10.94
CA ALA A 12 -21.16 13.55 10.62
C ALA A 12 -20.76 13.64 9.15
N SER A 13 -21.73 13.73 8.24
CA SER A 13 -21.46 13.91 6.80
C SER A 13 -20.78 15.26 6.54
N ALA A 14 -21.23 16.34 7.16
CA ALA A 14 -20.61 17.66 7.05
C ALA A 14 -19.15 17.66 7.56
N ARG A 15 -18.88 16.99 8.69
CA ARG A 15 -17.51 16.84 9.21
C ARG A 15 -16.61 16.03 8.27
N LEU A 16 -17.12 14.96 7.68
CA LEU A 16 -16.35 14.19 6.69
C LEU A 16 -16.02 15.03 5.46
N VAL A 17 -16.99 15.80 4.93
CA VAL A 17 -16.78 16.74 3.83
C VAL A 17 -15.71 17.77 4.19
N LEU A 18 -15.75 18.31 5.41
CA LEU A 18 -14.73 19.25 5.89
C LEU A 18 -13.33 18.61 5.93
N VAL A 19 -13.20 17.38 6.44
CA VAL A 19 -11.93 16.64 6.45
C VAL A 19 -11.38 16.46 5.04
N LEU A 20 -12.24 16.07 4.10
CA LEU A 20 -11.85 15.91 2.70
C LEU A 20 -11.45 17.26 2.08
N ALA A 21 -12.23 18.31 2.29
CA ALA A 21 -11.94 19.64 1.77
C ALA A 21 -10.59 20.17 2.28
N VAL A 22 -10.36 20.08 3.60
CA VAL A 22 -9.09 20.48 4.22
C VAL A 22 -7.93 19.64 3.67
N GLY A 23 -8.09 18.33 3.63
CA GLY A 23 -7.05 17.43 3.13
C GLY A 23 -6.73 17.63 1.65
N ILE A 24 -7.72 17.96 0.81
CA ILE A 24 -7.51 18.34 -0.60
C ILE A 24 -6.80 19.68 -0.68
N ALA A 25 -7.23 20.69 0.08
CA ALA A 25 -6.61 22.01 0.07
C ALA A 25 -5.12 21.95 0.44
N VAL A 26 -4.78 21.19 1.50
CA VAL A 26 -3.38 20.94 1.90
C VAL A 26 -2.59 20.27 0.78
N ARG A 27 -3.16 19.26 0.11
CA ARG A 27 -2.49 18.57 -1.01
C ARG A 27 -2.26 19.50 -2.20
N VAL A 28 -3.26 20.26 -2.58
CA VAL A 28 -3.13 21.24 -3.68
C VAL A 28 -2.02 22.25 -3.37
N ALA A 29 -1.91 22.71 -2.12
CA ALA A 29 -0.82 23.60 -1.70
C ALA A 29 0.57 22.91 -1.73
N LEU A 30 0.65 21.61 -1.44
CA LEU A 30 1.91 20.85 -1.42
C LEU A 30 2.39 20.42 -2.81
N ILE A 31 1.48 20.21 -3.77
CA ILE A 31 1.79 19.67 -5.11
C ILE A 31 2.91 20.46 -5.83
N PRO A 32 2.92 21.81 -5.88
CA PRO A 32 3.94 22.55 -6.63
C PRO A 32 5.28 22.68 -5.92
N ILE A 33 5.39 22.30 -4.64
CA ILE A 33 6.57 22.65 -3.81
C ILE A 33 7.80 21.84 -4.19
N THR A 34 7.65 20.56 -4.52
CA THR A 34 8.81 19.70 -4.77
C THR A 34 8.54 18.67 -5.86
N ARG A 35 9.64 18.09 -6.34
CA ARG A 35 9.67 16.97 -7.29
C ARG A 35 10.54 15.86 -6.70
N GLY A 36 9.97 14.69 -6.45
CA GLY A 36 10.71 13.53 -5.98
C GLY A 36 11.60 12.93 -7.06
N GLN A 37 12.67 12.23 -6.68
CA GLN A 37 13.56 11.54 -7.65
C GLN A 37 12.79 10.53 -8.50
N ASP A 38 11.87 9.77 -7.92
CA ASP A 38 11.04 8.82 -8.67
C ASP A 38 10.19 9.53 -9.74
N PHE A 39 9.84 10.79 -9.52
CA PHE A 39 9.05 11.59 -10.45
C PHE A 39 9.80 11.91 -11.75
N GLU A 40 11.13 11.99 -11.72
CA GLU A 40 11.95 12.14 -12.93
C GLU A 40 11.87 10.91 -13.82
N VAL A 41 11.84 9.72 -13.20
CA VAL A 41 11.68 8.46 -13.94
C VAL A 41 10.34 8.44 -14.67
N TRP A 42 9.27 8.91 -14.04
CA TRP A 42 7.92 8.92 -14.64
C TRP A 42 7.80 9.97 -15.75
N ASP A 43 8.36 11.15 -15.56
CA ASP A 43 8.43 12.20 -16.59
C ASP A 43 9.16 11.69 -17.85
N LEU A 44 10.33 11.12 -17.67
CA LEU A 44 11.11 10.55 -18.78
C LEU A 44 10.38 9.35 -19.44
N ALA A 45 9.78 8.47 -18.64
CA ALA A 45 9.06 7.31 -19.17
C ALA A 45 7.81 7.71 -19.95
N SER A 46 7.03 8.66 -19.42
CA SER A 46 5.83 9.16 -20.10
C SER A 46 6.16 9.94 -21.36
N THR A 47 7.18 10.80 -21.33
CA THR A 47 7.70 11.50 -22.54
C THR A 47 8.16 10.50 -23.61
N ALA A 48 8.99 9.51 -23.25
CA ALA A 48 9.46 8.49 -24.18
C ALA A 48 8.29 7.68 -24.79
N THR A 49 7.30 7.34 -23.96
CA THR A 49 6.11 6.60 -24.42
C THR A 49 5.27 7.43 -25.40
N LEU A 50 5.09 8.74 -25.16
CA LEU A 50 4.41 9.64 -26.10
C LEU A 50 5.14 9.75 -27.44
N GLN A 51 6.47 9.59 -27.44
CA GLN A 51 7.30 9.53 -28.64
C GLN A 51 7.31 8.15 -29.33
N GLY A 52 6.52 7.18 -28.82
CA GLY A 52 6.45 5.82 -29.38
C GLY A 52 7.64 4.94 -29.01
N ILE A 53 8.44 5.32 -28.03
CA ILE A 53 9.61 4.54 -27.57
C ILE A 53 9.14 3.49 -26.57
N ASP A 54 9.54 2.24 -26.79
CA ASP A 54 9.34 1.16 -25.81
C ASP A 54 10.34 1.33 -24.65
N ILE A 55 9.81 1.73 -23.49
CA ILE A 55 10.60 2.09 -22.31
C ILE A 55 11.29 0.89 -21.63
N TYR A 56 10.86 -0.34 -21.90
CA TYR A 56 11.50 -1.55 -21.38
C TYR A 56 12.59 -2.08 -22.32
N ALA A 57 12.39 -1.94 -23.64
CA ALA A 57 13.41 -2.35 -24.61
C ALA A 57 14.53 -1.32 -24.75
N HIS A 58 14.20 -0.05 -24.61
CA HIS A 58 15.13 1.07 -24.79
C HIS A 58 15.09 1.94 -23.53
N HIS A 59 15.87 1.54 -22.52
CA HIS A 59 15.93 2.30 -21.26
C HIS A 59 16.45 3.71 -21.51
N PRO A 60 15.64 4.77 -21.36
CA PRO A 60 16.18 6.10 -21.14
C PRO A 60 17.12 6.05 -19.94
N ALA A 61 18.14 6.92 -19.89
CA ALA A 61 19.03 7.02 -18.73
C ALA A 61 18.25 7.54 -17.51
N TYR A 62 17.52 6.66 -16.86
CA TYR A 62 16.74 7.01 -15.69
C TYR A 62 17.64 7.25 -14.48
N PRO A 63 17.45 8.36 -13.75
CA PRO A 63 18.09 8.55 -12.46
C PRO A 63 17.62 7.44 -11.49
N GLY A 64 18.51 6.55 -11.10
CA GLY A 64 18.21 5.51 -10.11
C GLY A 64 17.77 4.15 -10.62
N GLY A 65 17.81 3.89 -11.92
CA GLY A 65 17.58 2.57 -12.53
C GLY A 65 16.36 2.48 -13.45
N PRO A 66 16.01 1.29 -13.97
CA PRO A 66 14.96 1.10 -14.96
C PRO A 66 13.56 1.40 -14.40
N TYR A 67 12.57 1.52 -15.28
CA TYR A 67 11.15 1.63 -14.91
C TYR A 67 10.66 0.29 -14.35
N ALA A 68 10.70 0.15 -13.04
CA ALA A 68 10.46 -1.12 -12.33
C ALA A 68 8.99 -1.36 -11.97
N TYR A 69 8.05 -0.92 -12.81
CA TYR A 69 6.61 -1.07 -12.60
C TYR A 69 5.93 -1.65 -13.85
N LEU A 70 4.74 -2.25 -13.66
CA LEU A 70 3.83 -2.55 -14.77
C LEU A 70 3.27 -1.24 -15.35
N PRO A 71 2.87 -1.20 -16.62
CA PRO A 71 2.62 0.07 -17.30
C PRO A 71 1.31 0.79 -16.95
N LEU A 72 0.47 0.26 -16.02
CA LEU A 72 -0.81 0.90 -15.70
C LEU A 72 -0.66 2.34 -15.21
N PHE A 73 0.28 2.59 -14.28
CA PHE A 73 0.45 3.94 -13.76
C PHE A 73 0.99 4.88 -14.83
N LEU A 74 1.90 4.40 -15.69
CA LEU A 74 2.36 5.15 -16.85
C LEU A 74 1.19 5.61 -17.74
N TYR A 75 0.24 4.72 -18.04
CA TYR A 75 -0.94 5.10 -18.84
C TYR A 75 -1.81 6.16 -18.16
N LEU A 76 -1.87 6.16 -16.84
CA LEU A 76 -2.58 7.21 -16.08
C LEU A 76 -1.86 8.56 -16.17
N GLU A 77 -0.55 8.56 -16.39
CA GLU A 77 0.26 9.79 -16.51
C GLU A 77 0.28 10.37 -17.92
N LEU A 78 0.16 9.54 -18.98
CA LEU A 78 0.25 10.00 -20.37
C LEU A 78 -0.64 11.21 -20.71
N PRO A 79 -1.93 11.26 -20.32
CA PRO A 79 -2.78 12.44 -20.59
C PRO A 79 -2.23 13.73 -19.94
N PHE A 80 -1.63 13.59 -18.76
CA PHE A 80 -1.08 14.72 -18.01
C PHE A 80 0.28 15.16 -18.54
N GLN A 81 1.09 14.23 -19.03
CA GLN A 81 2.33 14.55 -19.74
C GLN A 81 2.03 15.27 -21.06
N TRP A 82 1.10 14.73 -21.84
CA TRP A 82 0.66 15.39 -23.07
C TRP A 82 0.14 16.80 -22.80
N LEU A 83 -0.66 16.97 -21.74
CA LEU A 83 -1.18 18.28 -21.35
C LEU A 83 -0.05 19.23 -20.92
N ALA A 84 0.97 18.74 -20.19
CA ALA A 84 2.13 19.53 -19.79
C ALA A 84 2.89 20.06 -21.02
N GLU A 85 3.11 19.23 -22.02
CA GLU A 85 3.82 19.60 -23.27
C GLU A 85 3.04 20.65 -24.10
N HIS A 86 1.68 20.68 -23.99
CA HIS A 86 0.86 21.55 -24.84
C HIS A 86 0.34 22.81 -24.14
N THR A 87 0.38 22.87 -22.81
CA THR A 87 -0.18 24.03 -22.05
C THR A 87 0.87 24.87 -21.34
N GLY A 88 2.12 24.37 -21.23
CA GLY A 88 3.17 25.00 -20.44
C GLY A 88 3.00 24.84 -18.92
N ILE A 89 1.97 24.12 -18.46
CA ILE A 89 1.84 23.76 -17.04
C ILE A 89 2.84 22.63 -16.75
N SER A 90 3.67 22.81 -15.72
CA SER A 90 4.69 21.81 -15.37
C SER A 90 4.11 20.42 -15.10
N PHE A 91 4.73 19.38 -15.64
CA PHE A 91 4.39 17.99 -15.32
C PHE A 91 4.52 17.69 -13.82
N THR A 92 5.39 18.41 -13.09
CA THR A 92 5.45 18.32 -11.61
C THR A 92 4.08 18.57 -10.96
N VAL A 93 3.25 19.43 -11.53
CA VAL A 93 1.88 19.69 -11.04
C VAL A 93 0.89 18.69 -11.62
N LEU A 94 0.89 18.53 -12.94
CA LEU A 94 -0.12 17.71 -13.64
C LEU A 94 0.06 16.20 -13.36
N GLY A 95 1.28 15.66 -13.32
CA GLY A 95 1.54 14.26 -13.05
C GLY A 95 1.19 13.82 -11.61
N LYS A 96 1.01 14.77 -10.68
CA LYS A 96 0.51 14.45 -9.33
C LYS A 96 -1.03 14.38 -9.24
N VAL A 97 -1.75 14.71 -10.30
CA VAL A 97 -3.23 14.60 -10.32
C VAL A 97 -3.71 13.15 -10.14
N PRO A 98 -3.16 12.14 -10.82
CA PRO A 98 -3.51 10.74 -10.55
C PRO A 98 -3.21 10.31 -9.11
N VAL A 99 -2.12 10.82 -8.53
CA VAL A 99 -1.76 10.53 -7.12
C VAL A 99 -2.79 11.13 -6.17
N LEU A 100 -3.17 12.39 -6.38
CA LEU A 100 -4.23 13.06 -5.60
C LEU A 100 -5.56 12.30 -5.71
N ALA A 101 -5.92 11.86 -6.92
CA ALA A 101 -7.11 11.03 -7.12
C ALA A 101 -7.04 9.71 -6.35
N GLY A 102 -5.87 9.07 -6.31
CA GLY A 102 -5.61 7.86 -5.52
C GLY A 102 -5.79 8.10 -4.01
N ASP A 103 -5.24 9.19 -3.49
CA ASP A 103 -5.39 9.59 -2.08
C ASP A 103 -6.87 9.79 -1.70
N ILE A 104 -7.61 10.53 -2.52
CA ILE A 104 -9.05 10.78 -2.31
C ILE A 104 -9.84 9.49 -2.41
N ALA A 105 -9.59 8.66 -3.42
CA ALA A 105 -10.26 7.37 -3.59
C ALA A 105 -10.01 6.46 -2.39
N CYS A 106 -8.76 6.38 -1.89
CA CYS A 106 -8.43 5.59 -0.71
C CYS A 106 -9.20 6.08 0.53
N ALA A 107 -9.25 7.40 0.76
CA ALA A 107 -10.01 8.00 1.88
C ALA A 107 -11.50 7.69 1.79
N LEU A 108 -12.11 7.79 0.60
CA LEU A 108 -13.53 7.52 0.37
C LEU A 108 -13.87 6.04 0.57
N VAL A 109 -13.03 5.12 0.04
CA VAL A 109 -13.23 3.68 0.24
C VAL A 109 -13.05 3.30 1.71
N LEU A 110 -12.05 3.87 2.39
CA LEU A 110 -11.83 3.67 3.82
C LEU A 110 -13.03 4.16 4.65
N ALA A 111 -13.55 5.35 4.36
CA ALA A 111 -14.74 5.89 5.02
C ALA A 111 -15.96 4.98 4.84
N ALA A 112 -16.14 4.44 3.62
CA ALA A 112 -17.21 3.50 3.32
C ALA A 112 -17.03 2.16 4.06
N GLU A 113 -15.80 1.64 4.17
CA GLU A 113 -15.50 0.43 4.94
C GLU A 113 -15.75 0.62 6.44
N LEU A 114 -15.29 1.74 6.99
CA LEU A 114 -15.53 2.07 8.41
C LEU A 114 -17.03 2.18 8.71
N ARG A 115 -17.78 2.81 7.81
CA ARG A 115 -19.26 2.94 7.97
C ARG A 115 -19.93 1.58 7.97
N ASP A 116 -19.61 0.72 6.99
CA ASP A 116 -20.24 -0.61 6.86
C ASP A 116 -19.92 -1.52 8.05
N ARG A 117 -18.72 -1.43 8.60
CA ARG A 117 -18.26 -2.35 9.65
C ARG A 117 -18.58 -1.90 11.05
N THR A 118 -18.60 -0.60 11.29
CA THR A 118 -18.77 -0.08 12.66
C THR A 118 -20.14 0.51 12.90
N GLY A 119 -20.85 0.96 11.86
CA GLY A 119 -22.07 1.76 11.99
C GLY A 119 -21.85 3.08 12.76
N ASN A 120 -20.59 3.43 13.06
CA ASN A 120 -20.23 4.51 13.96
C ASN A 120 -19.67 5.71 13.18
N ASN A 121 -20.43 6.80 13.17
CA ASN A 121 -20.04 8.04 12.50
C ASN A 121 -18.71 8.63 13.02
N ARG A 122 -18.42 8.47 14.32
CA ARG A 122 -17.14 8.92 14.89
C ARG A 122 -15.98 8.12 14.32
N ALA A 123 -16.12 6.80 14.16
CA ALA A 123 -15.13 5.95 13.53
C ALA A 123 -14.87 6.38 12.09
N VAL A 124 -15.93 6.69 11.33
CA VAL A 124 -15.83 7.16 9.94
C VAL A 124 -15.03 8.47 9.86
N VAL A 125 -15.43 9.48 10.63
CA VAL A 125 -14.76 10.79 10.57
C VAL A 125 -13.34 10.72 11.06
N LEU A 126 -13.10 10.19 12.28
CA LEU A 126 -11.76 10.14 12.87
C LEU A 126 -10.84 9.17 12.12
N GLY A 127 -11.34 8.00 11.72
CA GLY A 127 -10.53 7.03 10.96
C GLY A 127 -10.11 7.59 9.60
N THR A 128 -11.03 8.24 8.87
CA THR A 128 -10.68 8.90 7.61
C THR A 128 -9.69 10.06 7.83
N SER A 129 -9.88 10.84 8.89
CA SER A 129 -8.93 11.93 9.25
C SER A 129 -7.53 11.38 9.55
N LEU A 130 -7.43 10.30 10.36
CA LEU A 130 -6.15 9.68 10.69
C LEU A 130 -5.37 9.22 9.47
N PHE A 131 -6.05 8.75 8.44
CA PHE A 131 -5.42 8.39 7.16
C PHE A 131 -5.17 9.60 6.29
N PHE A 132 -6.22 10.37 5.97
CA PHE A 132 -6.18 11.39 4.91
C PHE A 132 -5.39 12.64 5.29
N LEU A 133 -5.33 12.97 6.59
CA LEU A 133 -4.51 14.06 7.13
C LEU A 133 -3.19 13.58 7.74
N ASN A 134 -2.86 12.28 7.60
CA ASN A 134 -1.59 11.75 8.09
C ASN A 134 -0.41 12.43 7.39
N PRO A 135 0.57 12.99 8.13
CA PRO A 135 1.68 13.71 7.52
C PRO A 135 2.52 12.82 6.58
N LEU A 136 2.67 11.52 6.86
CA LEU A 136 3.39 10.60 6.00
C LEU A 136 2.63 10.37 4.67
N VAL A 137 1.30 10.28 4.71
CA VAL A 137 0.48 10.13 3.48
C VAL A 137 0.50 11.41 2.66
N LEU A 138 0.37 12.58 3.30
CA LEU A 138 0.48 13.89 2.65
C LEU A 138 1.83 14.08 1.97
N TYR A 139 2.89 13.76 2.71
CA TYR A 139 4.25 13.85 2.21
C TYR A 139 4.47 12.94 1.01
N ASN A 140 4.12 11.67 1.14
CA ASN A 140 4.38 10.67 0.11
C ASN A 140 3.63 10.96 -1.20
N GLY A 141 2.34 11.30 -1.10
CA GLY A 141 1.49 11.61 -2.25
C GLY A 141 1.73 13.02 -2.79
N ALA A 142 1.21 14.02 -2.11
CA ALA A 142 1.14 15.38 -2.65
C ALA A 142 2.50 16.08 -2.71
N PHE A 143 3.34 15.92 -1.70
CA PHE A 143 4.64 16.59 -1.67
C PHE A 143 5.64 15.86 -2.58
N TYR A 144 5.87 14.56 -2.40
CA TYR A 144 6.87 13.81 -3.14
C TYR A 144 6.38 13.30 -4.51
N GLY A 145 5.07 13.06 -4.66
CA GLY A 145 4.44 12.62 -5.91
C GLY A 145 4.40 11.10 -6.10
N ARG A 146 4.56 10.30 -5.04
CA ARG A 146 4.52 8.84 -5.13
C ARG A 146 3.10 8.30 -5.18
N PHE A 147 2.86 7.34 -6.07
CA PHE A 147 1.53 6.81 -6.39
C PHE A 147 1.12 5.57 -5.55
N ASP A 148 1.76 5.33 -4.42
CA ASP A 148 1.47 4.18 -3.55
C ASP A 148 0.00 4.07 -3.19
N THR A 149 -0.64 5.20 -2.90
CA THR A 149 -2.06 5.27 -2.54
C THR A 149 -3.01 4.90 -3.67
N VAL A 150 -2.59 5.01 -4.94
CA VAL A 150 -3.39 4.52 -6.08
C VAL A 150 -3.56 3.00 -5.97
N ALA A 151 -2.46 2.26 -5.82
CA ALA A 151 -2.52 0.80 -5.66
C ALA A 151 -3.22 0.37 -4.37
N VAL A 152 -3.00 1.11 -3.26
CA VAL A 152 -3.69 0.88 -1.98
C VAL A 152 -5.19 1.09 -2.10
N ALA A 153 -5.64 2.15 -2.77
CA ALA A 153 -7.07 2.43 -3.00
C ALA A 153 -7.74 1.32 -3.82
N LEU A 154 -7.09 0.90 -4.92
CA LEU A 154 -7.55 -0.19 -5.77
C LEU A 154 -7.63 -1.52 -5.00
N LEU A 155 -6.61 -1.83 -4.18
CA LEU A 155 -6.60 -3.03 -3.34
C LEU A 155 -7.71 -2.99 -2.28
N LEU A 156 -7.86 -1.86 -1.58
CA LEU A 156 -8.91 -1.69 -0.57
C LEU A 156 -10.30 -1.82 -1.18
N PHE A 157 -10.51 -1.26 -2.36
CA PHE A 157 -11.77 -1.39 -3.10
C PHE A 157 -12.00 -2.84 -3.58
N ALA A 158 -10.96 -3.53 -4.06
CA ALA A 158 -11.04 -4.95 -4.42
C ALA A 158 -11.46 -5.81 -3.23
N VAL A 159 -10.86 -5.59 -2.05
CA VAL A 159 -11.21 -6.28 -0.79
C VAL A 159 -12.66 -6.01 -0.41
N ARG A 160 -13.12 -4.75 -0.54
CA ARG A 160 -14.52 -4.38 -0.32
C ARG A 160 -15.48 -5.17 -1.22
N LEU A 161 -15.19 -5.22 -2.52
CA LEU A 161 -15.99 -5.97 -3.48
C LEU A 161 -15.96 -7.48 -3.24
N LEU A 162 -14.80 -8.00 -2.86
CA LEU A 162 -14.61 -9.42 -2.54
C LEU A 162 -15.50 -9.84 -1.35
N ARG A 163 -15.52 -9.06 -0.27
CA ARG A 163 -16.41 -9.25 0.88
C ARG A 163 -17.89 -9.17 0.52
N ARG A 164 -18.23 -8.26 -0.38
CA ARG A 164 -19.60 -8.13 -0.96
C ARG A 164 -19.89 -9.18 -2.02
N ARG A 165 -19.01 -10.14 -2.19
CA ARG A 165 -19.15 -11.24 -3.13
C ARG A 165 -19.36 -10.80 -4.59
N LYS A 166 -18.81 -9.66 -5.02
CA LYS A 166 -18.90 -9.17 -6.38
C LYS A 166 -17.85 -9.85 -7.29
N ARG A 167 -18.25 -10.23 -8.53
CA ARG A 167 -17.32 -10.83 -9.51
C ARG A 167 -16.25 -9.85 -9.98
N SER A 168 -16.55 -8.55 -9.98
CA SER A 168 -15.61 -7.49 -10.35
C SER A 168 -14.45 -7.30 -9.38
N ALA A 169 -14.44 -7.96 -8.21
CA ALA A 169 -13.34 -7.87 -7.25
C ALA A 169 -11.97 -8.22 -7.87
N GLY A 170 -11.95 -9.25 -8.74
CA GLY A 170 -10.71 -9.66 -9.41
C GLY A 170 -10.19 -8.64 -10.43
N LEU A 171 -11.08 -7.90 -11.11
CA LEU A 171 -10.71 -6.79 -11.98
C LEU A 171 -9.96 -5.71 -11.19
N TRP A 172 -10.53 -5.25 -10.08
CA TRP A 172 -9.93 -4.19 -9.25
C TRP A 172 -8.65 -4.65 -8.55
N TYR A 173 -8.59 -5.93 -8.18
CA TYR A 173 -7.37 -6.52 -7.65
C TYR A 173 -6.27 -6.60 -8.73
N GLY A 174 -6.62 -6.97 -9.95
CA GLY A 174 -5.71 -6.95 -11.09
C GLY A 174 -5.17 -5.54 -11.39
N LEU A 175 -6.03 -4.53 -11.35
CA LEU A 175 -5.63 -3.13 -11.49
C LEU A 175 -4.71 -2.67 -10.34
N ALA A 176 -4.96 -3.13 -9.10
CA ALA A 176 -4.07 -2.84 -7.98
C ALA A 176 -2.66 -3.41 -8.19
N VAL A 177 -2.56 -4.66 -8.66
CA VAL A 177 -1.29 -5.33 -9.00
C VAL A 177 -0.62 -4.63 -10.18
N ALA A 178 -1.40 -4.23 -11.21
CA ALA A 178 -0.88 -3.56 -12.40
C ALA A 178 -0.40 -2.13 -12.10
N ALA A 179 -1.00 -1.44 -11.12
CA ALA A 179 -0.53 -0.14 -10.67
C ALA A 179 0.80 -0.25 -9.91
N LYS A 180 0.90 -1.21 -9.00
CA LYS A 180 2.12 -1.50 -8.23
C LYS A 180 2.11 -2.96 -7.80
N THR A 181 3.24 -3.63 -7.84
CA THR A 181 3.30 -5.09 -7.67
C THR A 181 3.02 -5.60 -6.25
N PHE A 182 3.14 -4.75 -5.22
CA PHE A 182 3.00 -5.20 -3.82
C PHE A 182 1.66 -5.89 -3.48
N PRO A 183 0.50 -5.59 -4.11
CA PRO A 183 -0.72 -6.33 -3.83
C PRO A 183 -0.63 -7.85 -4.08
N VAL A 184 0.32 -8.31 -4.90
CA VAL A 184 0.61 -9.75 -5.07
C VAL A 184 0.94 -10.42 -3.74
N PHE A 185 1.53 -9.69 -2.82
CA PHE A 185 1.93 -10.20 -1.52
C PHE A 185 0.75 -10.67 -0.65
N VAL A 186 -0.43 -10.12 -0.84
CA VAL A 186 -1.63 -10.53 -0.11
C VAL A 186 -2.51 -11.53 -0.89
N LEU A 187 -2.05 -12.02 -2.04
CA LEU A 187 -2.77 -12.96 -2.91
C LEU A 187 -3.28 -14.22 -2.16
N PRO A 188 -2.52 -14.89 -1.27
CA PRO A 188 -3.01 -16.07 -0.58
C PRO A 188 -4.33 -15.84 0.18
N GLY A 189 -4.46 -14.73 0.90
CA GLY A 189 -5.70 -14.36 1.61
C GLY A 189 -6.82 -13.97 0.66
N ILE A 190 -6.52 -13.28 -0.43
CA ILE A 190 -7.49 -12.93 -1.48
C ILE A 190 -8.07 -14.20 -2.12
N VAL A 191 -7.21 -15.18 -2.47
CA VAL A 191 -7.64 -16.48 -3.05
C VAL A 191 -8.46 -17.29 -2.04
N ARG A 192 -8.09 -17.26 -0.75
CA ARG A 192 -8.87 -17.89 0.30
C ARG A 192 -10.28 -17.31 0.40
N GLU A 193 -10.37 -15.97 0.45
CA GLU A 193 -11.64 -15.25 0.56
C GLU A 193 -12.52 -15.41 -0.69
N ALA A 194 -11.91 -15.55 -1.87
CA ALA A 194 -12.59 -15.75 -3.14
C ALA A 194 -13.21 -17.15 -3.31
N ARG A 195 -13.48 -17.91 -2.22
CA ARG A 195 -14.08 -19.24 -2.28
C ARG A 195 -15.29 -19.28 -3.21
N GLY A 196 -15.33 -20.26 -4.13
CA GLY A 196 -16.36 -20.40 -5.16
C GLY A 196 -16.23 -19.44 -6.36
N ARG A 197 -15.25 -18.51 -6.34
CA ARG A 197 -15.00 -17.54 -7.44
C ARG A 197 -13.54 -17.43 -7.83
N ARG A 198 -12.70 -18.37 -7.40
CA ARG A 198 -11.26 -18.36 -7.66
C ARG A 198 -10.93 -18.32 -9.15
N ILE A 199 -11.75 -19.03 -9.97
CA ILE A 199 -11.60 -19.03 -11.42
C ILE A 199 -11.85 -17.63 -11.99
N TRP A 200 -12.90 -16.94 -11.55
CA TRP A 200 -13.18 -15.57 -11.97
C TRP A 200 -12.10 -14.59 -11.51
N LEU A 201 -11.59 -14.76 -10.29
CA LEU A 201 -10.46 -13.98 -9.80
C LEU A 201 -9.22 -14.19 -10.69
N ALA A 202 -8.89 -15.45 -11.02
CA ALA A 202 -7.75 -15.77 -11.86
C ALA A 202 -7.91 -15.21 -13.27
N ILE A 203 -9.08 -15.42 -13.90
CA ILE A 203 -9.36 -14.93 -15.25
C ILE A 203 -9.26 -13.39 -15.32
N THR A 204 -9.90 -12.69 -14.38
CA THR A 204 -9.92 -11.22 -14.40
C THR A 204 -8.56 -10.63 -14.04
N LEU A 205 -7.84 -11.21 -13.07
CA LEU A 205 -6.47 -10.81 -12.74
C LEU A 205 -5.56 -10.97 -13.96
N THR A 206 -5.51 -12.19 -14.54
CA THR A 206 -4.67 -12.47 -15.70
C THR A 206 -5.07 -11.60 -16.90
N GLY A 207 -6.37 -11.43 -17.15
CA GLY A 207 -6.88 -10.60 -18.23
C GLY A 207 -6.43 -9.14 -18.10
N VAL A 208 -6.51 -8.56 -16.90
CA VAL A 208 -6.01 -7.19 -16.63
C VAL A 208 -4.51 -7.09 -16.90
N LEU A 209 -3.73 -8.02 -16.35
CA LEU A 209 -2.28 -7.99 -16.53
C LEU A 209 -1.88 -8.12 -18.01
N LEU A 210 -2.55 -8.99 -18.76
CA LEU A 210 -2.33 -9.15 -20.20
C LEU A 210 -2.71 -7.89 -20.98
N VAL A 211 -3.89 -7.31 -20.71
CA VAL A 211 -4.36 -6.10 -21.43
C VAL A 211 -3.44 -4.91 -21.13
N VAL A 212 -3.08 -4.72 -19.85
CA VAL A 212 -2.21 -3.62 -19.46
C VAL A 212 -0.80 -3.77 -20.04
N SER A 213 -0.28 -5.00 -20.12
CA SER A 213 1.07 -5.27 -20.64
C SER A 213 1.09 -5.48 -22.17
N ALA A 214 -0.06 -5.53 -22.83
CA ALA A 214 -0.16 -5.85 -24.26
C ALA A 214 0.76 -5.04 -25.18
N PRO A 215 0.92 -3.71 -25.03
CA PRO A 215 1.81 -2.91 -25.86
C PRO A 215 3.29 -3.30 -25.73
N TYR A 216 3.69 -3.94 -24.62
CA TYR A 216 5.06 -4.31 -24.29
C TYR A 216 5.32 -5.82 -24.34
N LEU A 217 4.45 -6.60 -24.98
CA LEU A 217 4.62 -8.06 -25.08
C LEU A 217 5.84 -8.46 -25.93
N SER A 218 6.28 -7.62 -26.87
CA SER A 218 7.51 -7.83 -27.62
C SER A 218 8.77 -7.74 -26.75
N SER A 219 8.73 -6.90 -25.72
CA SER A 219 9.80 -6.66 -24.75
C SER A 219 9.53 -7.26 -23.37
N TRP A 220 8.59 -8.23 -23.28
CA TRP A 220 8.14 -8.80 -22.01
C TRP A 220 9.28 -9.30 -21.09
N ARG A 221 10.37 -9.82 -21.69
CA ARG A 221 11.53 -10.29 -20.93
C ARG A 221 12.26 -9.14 -20.25
N ALA A 222 12.44 -8.02 -20.94
CA ALA A 222 13.05 -6.81 -20.39
C ALA A 222 12.15 -6.24 -19.28
N MET A 223 10.83 -6.09 -19.55
CA MET A 223 9.86 -5.63 -18.56
C MET A 223 9.88 -6.49 -17.29
N MET A 224 9.87 -7.80 -17.42
CA MET A 224 9.90 -8.70 -16.24
C MET A 224 11.25 -8.66 -15.53
N SER A 225 12.35 -8.50 -16.26
CA SER A 225 13.68 -8.30 -15.67
C SER A 225 13.71 -7.02 -14.82
N ASP A 226 13.20 -5.92 -15.34
CA ASP A 226 13.18 -4.64 -14.63
C ASP A 226 12.33 -4.70 -13.35
N ILE A 227 11.20 -5.41 -13.37
CA ILE A 227 10.32 -5.53 -12.22
C ILE A 227 10.88 -6.51 -11.18
N VAL A 228 11.40 -7.67 -11.59
CA VAL A 228 11.80 -8.75 -10.68
C VAL A 228 13.26 -8.60 -10.22
N VAL A 229 14.17 -8.22 -11.13
CA VAL A 229 15.61 -8.13 -10.84
C VAL A 229 15.95 -6.83 -10.12
N TYR A 230 15.10 -5.79 -10.26
CA TYR A 230 15.31 -4.50 -9.60
C TYR A 230 15.60 -4.64 -8.09
N ASP A 231 14.76 -5.38 -7.37
CA ASP A 231 14.98 -5.61 -5.94
C ASP A 231 16.21 -6.50 -5.66
N ALA A 232 16.56 -7.40 -6.58
CA ALA A 232 17.70 -8.28 -6.39
C ALA A 232 19.06 -7.55 -6.48
N VAL A 233 19.13 -6.48 -7.29
CA VAL A 233 20.40 -5.73 -7.52
C VAL A 233 20.51 -4.47 -6.65
N LYS A 234 19.40 -3.93 -6.14
CA LYS A 234 19.44 -2.74 -5.28
C LYS A 234 20.12 -3.00 -3.93
N ALA A 235 20.79 -1.97 -3.45
CA ALA A 235 21.25 -1.91 -2.07
C ALA A 235 20.05 -1.92 -1.11
N PRO A 236 20.21 -2.39 0.14
CA PRO A 236 19.17 -2.29 1.15
C PRO A 236 18.69 -0.85 1.31
N GLY A 237 17.34 -0.72 1.41
CA GLY A 237 16.70 0.58 1.60
C GLY A 237 16.99 1.19 2.98
N ALA A 238 16.83 2.50 3.10
CA ALA A 238 17.21 3.26 4.30
C ALA A 238 16.59 2.77 5.61
N LEU A 239 15.41 2.13 5.56
CA LEU A 239 14.72 1.57 6.73
C LEU A 239 14.92 0.06 6.90
N SER A 240 15.60 -0.61 5.96
CA SER A 240 15.88 -2.04 6.11
C SER A 240 16.92 -2.29 7.20
N TRP A 241 16.59 -3.17 8.17
CA TRP A 241 17.56 -3.56 9.21
C TRP A 241 18.83 -4.20 8.63
N GLN A 242 18.79 -4.69 7.42
CA GLN A 242 19.97 -5.22 6.72
C GLN A 242 21.04 -4.14 6.48
N THR A 243 20.67 -2.87 6.49
CA THR A 243 21.63 -1.75 6.38
C THR A 243 22.61 -1.73 7.56
N LEU A 244 22.23 -2.30 8.70
CA LEU A 244 23.09 -2.36 9.89
C LEU A 244 24.34 -3.24 9.68
N PHE A 245 24.30 -4.13 8.70
CA PHE A 245 25.35 -5.14 8.43
C PHE A 245 26.14 -4.89 7.14
N ILE A 246 25.77 -3.88 6.33
CA ILE A 246 26.36 -3.66 4.98
C ILE A 246 27.87 -3.35 5.04
N GLY A 247 28.35 -2.68 6.10
CA GLY A 247 29.77 -2.33 6.22
C GLY A 247 30.72 -3.51 6.45
N SER A 248 30.18 -4.69 6.81
CA SER A 248 30.95 -5.88 7.18
C SER A 248 30.72 -7.10 6.31
N THR A 249 29.87 -7.01 5.27
CA THR A 249 29.37 -8.20 4.59
C THR A 249 29.44 -8.07 3.06
N SER A 250 29.87 -9.14 2.36
CA SER A 250 29.90 -9.18 0.90
C SER A 250 28.48 -9.06 0.31
N ILE A 251 28.38 -8.49 -0.90
CA ILE A 251 27.09 -8.31 -1.60
C ILE A 251 26.36 -9.63 -1.86
N GLU A 252 27.11 -10.73 -2.01
CA GLU A 252 26.55 -12.08 -2.17
C GLU A 252 25.83 -12.58 -0.92
N LYS A 253 26.40 -12.33 0.27
CA LYS A 253 25.75 -12.67 1.54
C LYS A 253 24.48 -11.86 1.75
N VAL A 254 24.48 -10.57 1.39
CA VAL A 254 23.29 -9.71 1.44
C VAL A 254 22.19 -10.24 0.51
N ARG A 255 22.55 -10.71 -0.70
CA ARG A 255 21.61 -11.35 -1.63
C ARG A 255 21.04 -12.65 -1.06
N LEU A 256 21.91 -13.52 -0.52
CA LEU A 256 21.47 -14.79 0.09
C LEU A 256 20.48 -14.55 1.23
N VAL A 257 20.79 -13.62 2.13
CA VAL A 257 19.87 -13.21 3.21
C VAL A 257 18.55 -12.70 2.62
N GLY A 258 18.58 -11.89 1.58
CA GLY A 258 17.39 -11.40 0.88
C GLY A 258 16.50 -12.54 0.34
N TYR A 259 17.09 -13.55 -0.29
CA TYR A 259 16.33 -14.73 -0.78
C TYR A 259 15.74 -15.55 0.37
N VAL A 260 16.49 -15.77 1.45
CA VAL A 260 15.99 -16.47 2.64
C VAL A 260 14.81 -15.71 3.25
N LEU A 261 14.92 -14.40 3.39
CA LEU A 261 13.83 -13.57 3.92
C LEU A 261 12.62 -13.54 2.99
N LEU A 262 12.81 -13.54 1.67
CA LEU A 262 11.71 -13.68 0.71
C LEU A 262 11.01 -15.03 0.87
N ALA A 263 11.75 -16.12 1.01
CA ALA A 263 11.17 -17.45 1.24
C ALA A 263 10.39 -17.50 2.54
N LEU A 264 10.95 -16.98 3.65
CA LEU A 264 10.27 -16.88 4.94
C LEU A 264 9.02 -16.01 4.86
N TYR A 265 9.09 -14.91 4.11
CA TYR A 265 7.95 -14.06 3.84
C TYR A 265 6.82 -14.83 3.13
N LEU A 266 7.13 -15.53 2.03
CA LEU A 266 6.13 -16.28 1.26
C LEU A 266 5.48 -17.39 2.09
N ILE A 267 6.28 -18.14 2.85
CA ILE A 267 5.78 -19.15 3.79
C ILE A 267 4.89 -18.50 4.86
N GLY A 268 5.37 -17.42 5.48
CA GLY A 268 4.63 -16.67 6.48
C GLY A 268 3.29 -16.15 5.95
N ALA A 269 3.26 -15.59 4.75
CA ALA A 269 2.03 -15.09 4.11
C ALA A 269 1.00 -16.21 3.90
N VAL A 270 1.43 -17.41 3.50
CA VAL A 270 0.53 -18.57 3.35
C VAL A 270 0.01 -19.06 4.71
N LEU A 271 0.87 -19.12 5.74
CA LEU A 271 0.47 -19.52 7.08
C LEU A 271 -0.51 -18.51 7.72
N LEU A 272 -0.21 -17.22 7.62
CA LEU A 272 -1.08 -16.14 8.09
C LEU A 272 -2.43 -16.17 7.37
N ALA A 273 -2.44 -16.47 6.06
CA ALA A 273 -3.69 -16.59 5.29
C ALA A 273 -4.61 -17.71 5.81
N ARG A 274 -4.08 -18.72 6.47
CA ARG A 274 -4.88 -19.82 7.06
C ARG A 274 -5.42 -19.47 8.44
N ALA A 275 -4.73 -18.61 9.16
CA ALA A 275 -4.96 -18.36 10.59
C ALA A 275 -5.68 -17.05 10.92
N LEU A 276 -5.81 -16.10 9.97
CA LEU A 276 -6.28 -14.75 10.27
C LEU A 276 -7.43 -14.32 9.38
N ASP A 277 -8.34 -13.51 9.92
CA ASP A 277 -9.33 -12.76 9.14
C ASP A 277 -8.66 -11.93 8.04
N LEU A 278 -9.37 -11.68 6.93
CA LEU A 278 -8.79 -11.02 5.76
C LEU A 278 -8.11 -9.68 6.06
N ASP A 279 -8.68 -8.81 6.91
CA ASP A 279 -8.04 -7.52 7.21
C ASP A 279 -6.82 -7.64 8.09
N VAL A 280 -6.94 -8.45 9.14
CA VAL A 280 -5.81 -8.74 10.03
C VAL A 280 -4.72 -9.46 9.24
N TYR A 281 -5.11 -10.36 8.35
CA TYR A 281 -4.19 -11.03 7.43
C TYR A 281 -3.44 -10.04 6.53
N ILE A 282 -4.16 -9.14 5.85
CA ILE A 282 -3.52 -8.15 4.95
C ILE A 282 -2.57 -7.29 5.76
N LEU A 283 -3.01 -6.78 6.92
CA LEU A 283 -2.15 -5.98 7.80
C LEU A 283 -0.92 -6.76 8.26
N ALA A 284 -1.10 -7.98 8.77
CA ALA A 284 0.00 -8.84 9.24
C ALA A 284 1.00 -9.16 8.13
N THR A 285 0.50 -9.42 6.92
CA THR A 285 1.34 -9.70 5.75
C THR A 285 2.13 -8.47 5.32
N LEU A 286 1.52 -7.28 5.33
CA LEU A 286 2.23 -6.02 5.04
C LEU A 286 3.26 -5.70 6.14
N VAL A 287 2.95 -5.93 7.42
CA VAL A 287 3.92 -5.76 8.51
C VAL A 287 5.08 -6.78 8.38
N LEU A 288 4.77 -8.03 8.04
CA LEU A 288 5.80 -9.04 7.77
C LEU A 288 6.70 -8.62 6.60
N PHE A 289 6.11 -8.00 5.55
CA PHE A 289 6.88 -7.42 4.45
C PHE A 289 7.86 -6.34 4.95
N LEU A 290 7.43 -5.44 5.86
CA LEU A 290 8.32 -4.42 6.41
C LEU A 290 9.53 -5.02 7.15
N VAL A 291 9.37 -6.21 7.75
CA VAL A 291 10.48 -6.95 8.40
C VAL A 291 11.38 -7.63 7.39
N CYS A 292 10.80 -8.26 6.37
CA CYS A 292 11.54 -9.13 5.44
C CYS A 292 12.11 -8.37 4.24
N SER A 293 11.59 -7.18 3.92
CA SER A 293 12.02 -6.44 2.72
C SER A 293 13.45 -5.94 2.84
N LYS A 294 14.27 -6.26 1.82
CA LYS A 294 15.60 -5.69 1.67
C LYS A 294 15.54 -4.22 1.25
N VAL A 295 14.65 -3.87 0.33
CA VAL A 295 14.49 -2.51 -0.17
C VAL A 295 13.34 -1.84 0.58
N LEU A 296 13.53 -1.57 1.88
CA LEU A 296 12.52 -0.90 2.68
C LEU A 296 12.77 0.61 2.65
N LEU A 297 11.81 1.32 2.07
CA LEU A 297 11.77 2.78 1.98
C LEU A 297 10.54 3.32 2.72
N GLU A 298 10.57 4.61 3.06
CA GLU A 298 9.50 5.29 3.81
C GLU A 298 8.14 5.22 3.11
N GLN A 299 8.10 5.16 1.77
CA GLN A 299 6.87 5.02 0.99
C GLN A 299 6.11 3.73 1.29
N TYR A 300 6.81 2.64 1.63
CA TYR A 300 6.16 1.36 1.90
C TYR A 300 5.37 1.37 3.21
N LEU A 301 5.67 2.32 4.09
CA LEU A 301 4.95 2.52 5.34
C LEU A 301 3.52 3.05 5.14
N VAL A 302 3.20 3.58 3.95
CA VAL A 302 1.83 4.00 3.60
C VAL A 302 0.92 2.80 3.33
N TRP A 303 1.46 1.66 2.87
CA TRP A 303 0.65 0.51 2.48
C TRP A 303 -0.21 -0.08 3.60
N PRO A 304 0.28 -0.28 4.83
CA PRO A 304 -0.52 -0.80 5.93
C PRO A 304 -1.50 0.22 6.54
N MET A 305 -1.37 1.54 6.25
CA MET A 305 -2.11 2.59 6.93
C MET A 305 -3.64 2.42 6.93
N PRO A 306 -4.32 2.13 5.81
CA PRO A 306 -5.78 1.96 5.83
C PRO A 306 -6.21 0.76 6.68
N TRP A 307 -5.44 -0.33 6.65
CA TRP A 307 -5.72 -1.52 7.47
C TRP A 307 -5.43 -1.29 8.95
N LEU A 308 -4.41 -0.50 9.30
CA LEU A 308 -4.18 -0.05 10.67
C LEU A 308 -5.40 0.71 11.20
N VAL A 309 -5.94 1.63 10.38
CA VAL A 309 -7.15 2.37 10.74
C VAL A 309 -8.36 1.42 10.87
N LEU A 310 -8.56 0.48 9.95
CA LEU A 310 -9.66 -0.49 10.04
C LEU A 310 -9.54 -1.34 11.32
N VAL A 311 -8.37 -1.91 11.59
CA VAL A 311 -8.11 -2.75 12.77
C VAL A 311 -8.27 -1.95 14.07
N LEU A 312 -7.88 -0.69 14.09
CA LEU A 312 -8.09 0.22 15.23
C LEU A 312 -9.56 0.28 15.68
N TRP A 313 -10.50 0.25 14.74
CA TRP A 313 -11.93 0.34 15.02
C TRP A 313 -12.62 -1.02 15.11
N THR A 314 -12.10 -2.06 14.49
CA THR A 314 -12.71 -3.40 14.44
C THR A 314 -12.11 -4.39 15.44
N ALA A 315 -10.95 -4.09 16.04
CA ALA A 315 -10.23 -4.96 16.97
C ALA A 315 -9.93 -4.26 18.31
N PRO A 316 -10.93 -4.04 19.19
CA PRO A 316 -10.76 -3.26 20.41
C PRO A 316 -9.69 -3.81 21.37
N ARG A 317 -9.47 -5.13 21.39
CA ARG A 317 -8.47 -5.77 22.28
C ARG A 317 -7.04 -5.31 22.02
N ILE A 318 -6.69 -5.06 20.75
CA ILE A 318 -5.35 -4.64 20.33
C ILE A 318 -5.28 -3.16 19.95
N ARG A 319 -6.31 -2.38 20.28
CA ARG A 319 -6.43 -0.96 19.91
C ARG A 319 -5.23 -0.12 20.36
N ALA A 320 -4.79 -0.28 21.60
CA ALA A 320 -3.63 0.47 22.13
C ALA A 320 -2.34 0.15 21.36
N ALA A 321 -2.08 -1.14 21.10
CA ALA A 321 -0.93 -1.55 20.28
C ALA A 321 -1.03 -1.00 18.84
N THR A 322 -2.23 -0.99 18.26
CA THR A 322 -2.46 -0.45 16.92
C THR A 322 -2.23 1.07 16.87
N ILE A 323 -2.66 1.81 17.89
CA ILE A 323 -2.40 3.26 18.00
C ILE A 323 -0.88 3.51 18.10
N ALA A 324 -0.20 2.79 18.97
CA ALA A 324 1.25 2.92 19.16
C ALA A 324 2.00 2.60 17.87
N PHE A 325 1.63 1.52 17.19
CA PHE A 325 2.25 1.12 15.92
C PHE A 325 1.95 2.13 14.79
N PHE A 326 0.72 2.61 14.68
CA PHE A 326 0.33 3.65 13.71
C PHE A 326 1.15 4.93 13.92
N GLY A 327 1.29 5.38 15.17
CA GLY A 327 2.13 6.54 15.52
C GLY A 327 3.60 6.31 15.16
N ALA A 328 4.15 5.14 15.49
CA ALA A 328 5.52 4.78 15.17
C ALA A 328 5.80 4.74 13.67
N VAL A 329 4.90 4.12 12.88
CA VAL A 329 4.98 4.09 11.41
C VAL A 329 4.99 5.51 10.83
N THR A 330 4.13 6.39 11.34
CA THR A 330 4.08 7.79 10.91
C THR A 330 5.38 8.53 11.24
N VAL A 331 5.84 8.44 12.49
CA VAL A 331 7.07 9.13 12.96
C VAL A 331 8.29 8.62 12.23
N VAL A 332 8.47 7.29 12.16
CA VAL A 332 9.62 6.68 11.47
C VAL A 332 9.63 7.05 9.98
N GLY A 333 8.47 7.02 9.32
CA GLY A 333 8.37 7.41 7.91
C GLY A 333 8.71 8.88 7.67
N MET A 334 8.34 9.77 8.59
CA MET A 334 8.69 11.19 8.48
C MET A 334 10.16 11.44 8.79
N VAL A 335 10.71 10.80 9.84
CA VAL A 335 12.12 10.96 10.24
C VAL A 335 13.08 10.32 9.24
N ALA A 336 12.71 9.21 8.61
CA ALA A 336 13.52 8.54 7.58
C ALA A 336 13.53 9.26 6.23
N ASN A 337 12.77 10.33 6.11
CA ASN A 337 12.62 11.09 4.90
C ASN A 337 13.90 11.83 4.52
N PRO A 338 14.43 11.67 3.29
CA PRO A 338 15.67 12.29 2.86
C PRO A 338 15.63 13.83 2.85
N HIS A 339 14.45 14.45 2.77
CA HIS A 339 14.30 15.92 2.86
C HIS A 339 14.28 16.45 4.29
N ILE A 340 14.00 15.60 5.28
CA ILE A 340 14.00 15.94 6.70
C ILE A 340 15.35 15.58 7.35
N GLN A 341 15.99 14.52 6.83
CA GLN A 341 17.30 14.08 7.29
C GLN A 341 18.42 14.51 6.32
N PRO A 342 19.26 15.48 6.69
CA PRO A 342 20.41 15.85 5.88
C PRO A 342 21.52 14.80 5.84
N TRP A 343 21.38 13.67 6.57
CA TRP A 343 22.48 12.71 6.82
C TRP A 343 22.44 11.44 5.97
N GLY A 344 21.55 11.32 5.00
CA GLY A 344 21.53 10.24 3.98
C GLY A 344 21.31 8.81 4.49
N ARG A 345 21.30 8.55 5.81
CA ARG A 345 20.99 7.24 6.42
C ARG A 345 20.22 7.42 7.70
N SER A 346 19.16 6.63 7.88
CA SER A 346 18.44 6.59 9.16
C SER A 346 19.38 6.10 10.27
N PRO A 347 19.38 6.70 11.47
CA PRO A 347 20.18 6.23 12.58
C PRO A 347 19.92 4.74 12.84
N ALA A 348 20.99 3.97 13.06
CA ALA A 348 20.92 2.52 13.28
C ALA A 348 19.90 2.13 14.35
N LEU A 349 19.78 2.95 15.39
CA LEU A 349 18.84 2.73 16.50
C LEU A 349 17.38 2.83 16.05
N ILE A 350 17.04 3.76 15.13
CA ILE A 350 15.69 3.90 14.57
C ILE A 350 15.34 2.66 13.73
N VAL A 351 16.26 2.24 12.87
CA VAL A 351 16.07 1.07 12.01
C VAL A 351 15.90 -0.21 12.84
N ALA A 352 16.78 -0.45 13.81
CA ALA A 352 16.69 -1.60 14.70
C ALA A 352 15.41 -1.58 15.55
N GLY A 353 15.11 -0.45 16.16
CA GLY A 353 13.92 -0.27 17.00
C GLY A 353 12.63 -0.46 16.18
N PHE A 354 12.58 0.05 14.96
CA PHE A 354 11.43 -0.13 14.08
C PHE A 354 11.24 -1.59 13.66
N ALA A 355 12.32 -2.30 13.32
CA ALA A 355 12.25 -3.73 12.99
C ALA A 355 11.72 -4.56 14.17
N VAL A 356 12.22 -4.31 15.39
CA VAL A 356 11.72 -4.94 16.61
C VAL A 356 10.23 -4.63 16.83
N LEU A 357 9.84 -3.38 16.67
CA LEU A 357 8.44 -2.97 16.81
C LEU A 357 7.51 -3.66 15.81
N CYS A 358 7.95 -3.82 14.55
CA CYS A 358 7.21 -4.58 13.54
C CYS A 358 7.01 -6.05 13.97
N VAL A 359 8.06 -6.70 14.50
CA VAL A 359 7.98 -8.08 14.99
C VAL A 359 7.01 -8.17 16.18
N ILE A 360 7.13 -7.29 17.17
CA ILE A 360 6.21 -7.25 18.33
C ILE A 360 4.77 -7.08 17.87
N TYR A 361 4.51 -6.13 16.98
CA TYR A 361 3.15 -5.89 16.49
C TYR A 361 2.61 -7.07 15.67
N LEU A 362 3.45 -7.72 14.86
CA LEU A 362 3.07 -8.94 14.15
C LEU A 362 2.64 -10.05 15.11
N VAL A 363 3.36 -10.25 16.21
CA VAL A 363 2.99 -11.22 17.26
C VAL A 363 1.64 -10.86 17.88
N VAL A 364 1.40 -9.58 18.18
CA VAL A 364 0.11 -9.11 18.72
C VAL A 364 -1.05 -9.42 17.75
N LEU A 365 -0.87 -9.18 16.44
CA LEU A 365 -1.88 -9.49 15.42
C LEU A 365 -2.18 -10.99 15.35
N VAL A 366 -1.15 -11.85 15.40
CA VAL A 366 -1.31 -13.30 15.31
C VAL A 366 -2.00 -13.86 16.56
N VAL A 367 -1.62 -13.38 17.74
CA VAL A 367 -2.23 -13.82 19.01
C VAL A 367 -3.70 -13.40 19.12
N ASP A 368 -4.05 -12.17 18.73
CA ASP A 368 -5.45 -11.73 18.72
C ASP A 368 -6.29 -12.49 17.70
N GLY A 369 -5.76 -12.72 16.50
CA GLY A 369 -6.44 -13.50 15.46
C GLY A 369 -6.79 -14.92 15.91
N ARG A 370 -5.83 -15.65 16.50
CA ARG A 370 -6.07 -17.02 17.01
C ARG A 370 -7.12 -17.07 18.14
N ARG A 371 -7.17 -16.07 19.01
CA ARG A 371 -8.17 -15.98 20.09
C ARG A 371 -9.57 -15.77 19.55
N ARG A 372 -9.73 -15.09 18.42
CA ARG A 372 -11.03 -14.91 17.77
C ARG A 372 -11.56 -16.24 17.21
N ASP A 373 -10.70 -17.02 16.55
CA ASP A 373 -11.09 -18.33 16.01
C ASP A 373 -11.49 -19.30 17.13
N SER A 374 -10.77 -19.29 18.26
CA SER A 374 -11.09 -20.12 19.42
C SER A 374 -12.44 -19.78 20.08
N ALA A 375 -12.81 -18.48 20.08
CA ALA A 375 -14.07 -18.00 20.64
C ALA A 375 -15.28 -18.28 19.72
N LEU A 376 -15.05 -18.59 18.45
CA LEU A 376 -16.08 -18.93 17.45
C LEU A 376 -16.21 -20.47 17.26
N ALA A 377 -15.31 -21.27 17.83
CA ALA A 377 -15.42 -22.73 17.81
C ALA A 377 -16.68 -23.12 18.62
N PRO A 378 -17.59 -23.97 18.07
CA PRO A 378 -18.72 -24.47 18.84
C PRO A 378 -18.19 -25.22 20.07
N GLU A 379 -18.79 -24.96 21.23
CA GLU A 379 -18.51 -25.74 22.44
C GLU A 379 -18.59 -27.23 22.10
N PRO A 380 -17.62 -28.06 22.49
CA PRO A 380 -17.75 -29.50 22.31
C PRO A 380 -19.02 -29.91 23.01
N ASN A 381 -19.98 -30.42 22.22
CA ASN A 381 -21.28 -30.92 22.70
C ASN A 381 -21.09 -31.60 24.04
N GLY A 382 -21.65 -30.98 25.07
CA GLY A 382 -21.63 -31.55 26.39
C GLY A 382 -22.09 -33.00 26.30
N ALA A 383 -21.21 -33.91 26.69
CA ALA A 383 -21.56 -35.29 26.89
C ALA A 383 -22.82 -35.31 27.73
N GLN A 384 -23.94 -35.68 27.13
CA GLN A 384 -25.16 -36.03 27.86
C GLN A 384 -24.78 -37.17 28.79
N ALA A 385 -24.49 -36.83 30.05
CA ALA A 385 -24.46 -37.77 31.12
C ALA A 385 -25.86 -38.43 31.18
N LYS A 386 -25.89 -39.70 30.74
CA LYS A 386 -26.99 -40.59 31.05
C LYS A 386 -26.85 -41.10 32.47
#